data_2a1650d87ff6e78e0fb41311b1a7d65e
#
_entry.id   2a1650d87ff6e78e0fb41311b1a7d65e
#
_cell.length_a   1.000
_cell.length_b   1.000
_cell.length_c   1.000
_cell.angle_alpha   90.00
_cell.angle_beta   90.00
_cell.angle_gamma   90.00
#
_symmetry.space_group_name_H-M   'P 1'
#
loop_
_entity.id
_entity.type
_entity.pdbx_description
1 polymer ?
#
loop_
_entity_poly.entity_id
_entity_poly.type
_entity_poly.pdbx_seq_one_letter_code
_entity_poly.pdbx_strand_id
1 'polypeptide(L)'
;MITRRTFIKRTAQAGLAAVAATQFDSFPVRSSHAASLPLGGQQLHIPAVISGGDLTLGPATTQIYPGIDTNVLLINNSFPAPTIKVNKGDTFAATINNNLTEDSLLHWHGVHSPSAMSGHPKDAVAAGKSYSVNFPIIQRASTNFYHAHPDMNTGKQVYMGIAGMFIIEDDEEKALGLPSGDYDIPLMITDKRFDANMQLVYSPNQLDDNSGWLGDTILVNGTPNPFLPVAPTLYRFRVVNASNSRFYKIALSDGKLFTVIGNDGGLIDKPVSLANAWLGPAERLDILIDFSSYSQGQSVNLQSLFFVFTDGPGSGTVAQGAELDLLQFQINKTGSSGGIIPSQLPAIIKFNASDAKRTRLWTFAAIHHVNDLMFDMNRIDAYVPFGDLEQWTFTSEAENTHPIHVHGVQFQVLDRDGAAPQPEEAGWKDVVRLTPVGTVNVLLKFDAYQGLFLIHCHKLEHADMGMMANFMVNQDGSVREEKALADSVTIEPNPASDHTTIYYPSLPKDEMLTVVDEKGNFVLKEKLAAGSVIYKLSTAHLASGSYHFSLGSFHKALIVAR
;
A
#
# COMPACT_ATOMS: atom_id res chain seq x y z
N MET A 1 -51.94 -17.53 -2.20
CA MET A 1 -50.99 -17.52 -3.33
C MET A 1 -49.68 -16.96 -2.85
N ILE A 2 -48.65 -17.78 -2.80
CA ILE A 2 -47.31 -17.33 -2.40
C ILE A 2 -46.62 -16.79 -3.63
N THR A 3 -46.14 -15.55 -3.60
CA THR A 3 -45.47 -14.93 -4.76
C THR A 3 -44.06 -15.54 -4.98
N ARG A 4 -43.59 -15.55 -6.23
CA ARG A 4 -42.24 -16.05 -6.61
C ARG A 4 -41.12 -15.50 -5.72
N ARG A 5 -41.24 -14.27 -5.26
CA ARG A 5 -40.27 -13.60 -4.40
C ARG A 5 -40.20 -14.19 -2.98
N THR A 6 -41.32 -14.69 -2.47
CA THR A 6 -41.41 -15.33 -1.14
C THR A 6 -40.90 -16.77 -1.18
N PHE A 7 -41.06 -17.45 -2.31
CA PHE A 7 -40.52 -18.79 -2.53
C PHE A 7 -38.99 -18.78 -2.61
N ILE A 8 -38.40 -17.84 -3.34
CA ILE A 8 -36.93 -17.72 -3.50
C ILE A 8 -36.25 -17.36 -2.15
N LYS A 9 -36.86 -16.47 -1.33
CA LYS A 9 -36.33 -16.15 0.00
C LYS A 9 -36.39 -17.33 0.97
N ARG A 10 -37.43 -18.19 0.90
CA ARG A 10 -37.54 -19.36 1.78
C ARG A 10 -36.66 -20.52 1.36
N THR A 11 -36.40 -20.71 0.08
CA THR A 11 -35.41 -21.69 -0.42
C THR A 11 -33.97 -21.28 -0.16
N ALA A 12 -33.65 -19.99 -0.22
CA ALA A 12 -32.32 -19.50 0.14
C ALA A 12 -32.04 -19.66 1.65
N GLN A 13 -33.03 -19.38 2.52
CA GLN A 13 -32.87 -19.56 3.97
C GLN A 13 -32.85 -21.05 4.39
N ALA A 14 -33.52 -21.93 3.69
CA ALA A 14 -33.47 -23.37 3.95
C ALA A 14 -32.18 -24.01 3.42
N GLY A 15 -31.63 -23.50 2.32
CA GLY A 15 -30.31 -23.92 1.76
C GLY A 15 -29.12 -23.54 2.67
N LEU A 16 -29.12 -22.33 3.23
CA LEU A 16 -28.08 -21.87 4.16
C LEU A 16 -28.10 -22.62 5.51
N ALA A 17 -29.28 -23.03 6.00
CA ALA A 17 -29.39 -23.82 7.25
C ALA A 17 -28.96 -25.29 7.06
N ALA A 18 -29.07 -25.86 5.86
CA ALA A 18 -28.66 -27.24 5.58
C ALA A 18 -27.17 -27.41 5.24
N VAL A 19 -26.49 -26.36 4.75
CA VAL A 19 -25.06 -26.39 4.48
C VAL A 19 -24.23 -26.10 5.75
N ALA A 20 -24.81 -25.44 6.75
CA ALA A 20 -24.13 -25.16 8.02
C ALA A 20 -24.06 -26.36 8.99
N ALA A 21 -24.64 -27.49 8.66
CA ALA A 21 -24.73 -28.66 9.58
C ALA A 21 -23.95 -29.91 9.10
N THR A 22 -23.26 -29.87 7.99
CA THR A 22 -22.43 -30.99 7.56
C THR A 22 -21.07 -30.55 7.13
N GLN A 23 -20.06 -30.98 7.90
CA GLN A 23 -18.63 -30.91 7.63
C GLN A 23 -17.91 -29.61 7.96
N PHE A 24 -17.95 -29.17 9.22
CA PHE A 24 -16.69 -28.77 9.85
C PHE A 24 -16.04 -30.04 10.45
N ASP A 25 -15.59 -30.95 9.60
CA ASP A 25 -14.52 -31.82 9.98
C ASP A 25 -13.31 -30.92 10.26
N SER A 26 -12.94 -30.93 11.52
CA SER A 26 -11.75 -30.32 12.08
C SER A 26 -10.56 -30.53 11.14
N PHE A 27 -10.25 -29.51 10.32
CA PHE A 27 -8.85 -29.35 9.97
C PHE A 27 -8.13 -29.19 11.31
N PRO A 28 -7.19 -30.08 11.64
CA PRO A 28 -6.36 -29.83 12.79
C PRO A 28 -5.69 -28.49 12.49
N VAL A 29 -6.06 -27.44 13.23
CA VAL A 29 -5.21 -26.29 13.41
C VAL A 29 -3.94 -26.88 14.00
N ARG A 30 -3.04 -27.33 13.13
CA ARG A 30 -1.66 -27.53 13.53
C ARG A 30 -1.23 -26.12 13.92
N SER A 31 -1.13 -25.89 15.21
CA SER A 31 -0.18 -24.93 15.73
C SER A 31 1.20 -25.43 15.27
N SER A 32 1.51 -25.22 14.00
CA SER A 32 2.87 -25.24 13.54
C SER A 32 3.51 -24.03 14.21
N HIS A 33 4.01 -24.24 15.43
CA HIS A 33 5.14 -23.45 15.84
C HIS A 33 6.13 -23.72 14.71
N ALA A 34 6.21 -22.81 13.73
CA ALA A 34 7.39 -22.72 12.91
C ALA A 34 8.54 -22.84 13.91
N ALA A 35 9.56 -23.60 13.60
CA ALA A 35 10.74 -23.68 14.44
C ALA A 35 11.41 -22.30 14.39
N SER A 36 10.72 -21.30 14.99
CA SER A 36 11.27 -19.98 15.22
C SER A 36 12.44 -20.20 16.16
N LEU A 37 13.59 -19.72 15.78
CA LEU A 37 14.69 -19.55 16.72
C LEU A 37 14.10 -18.87 17.96
N PRO A 38 14.44 -19.30 19.17
CA PRO A 38 13.90 -18.67 20.37
C PRO A 38 14.18 -17.19 20.33
N LEU A 39 13.18 -16.36 20.70
CA LEU A 39 13.37 -14.92 20.89
C LEU A 39 14.57 -14.66 21.78
N GLY A 40 15.28 -13.55 21.51
CA GLY A 40 16.41 -13.13 22.32
C GLY A 40 17.77 -13.68 21.87
N GLY A 41 17.85 -14.26 20.66
CA GLY A 41 19.12 -14.76 20.11
C GLY A 41 20.08 -13.65 19.65
N GLN A 42 19.56 -12.56 19.09
CA GLN A 42 20.36 -11.44 18.58
C GLN A 42 19.82 -10.11 19.12
N GLN A 43 20.72 -9.18 19.42
CA GLN A 43 20.30 -7.82 19.78
C GLN A 43 19.78 -7.10 18.54
N LEU A 44 18.67 -6.36 18.70
CA LEU A 44 18.07 -5.53 17.64
C LEU A 44 19.13 -4.60 17.04
N HIS A 45 19.27 -4.67 15.72
CA HIS A 45 20.08 -3.71 14.97
C HIS A 45 19.32 -2.38 14.81
N ILE A 46 20.02 -1.26 15.01
CA ILE A 46 19.49 0.07 14.71
C ILE A 46 20.24 0.61 13.49
N PRO A 47 19.57 0.83 12.36
CA PRO A 47 20.19 1.35 11.15
C PRO A 47 20.80 2.74 11.37
N ALA A 48 21.89 3.03 10.66
CA ALA A 48 22.51 4.34 10.67
C ALA A 48 21.53 5.42 10.20
N VAL A 49 21.65 6.63 10.75
CA VAL A 49 20.83 7.78 10.38
C VAL A 49 21.60 8.65 9.39
N ILE A 50 20.91 9.05 8.30
CA ILE A 50 21.41 9.99 7.29
C ILE A 50 20.35 11.07 7.03
N SER A 51 20.73 12.17 6.39
CA SER A 51 19.78 13.25 6.03
C SER A 51 19.55 13.37 4.52
N GLY A 52 20.19 12.52 3.70
CA GLY A 52 20.17 12.55 2.24
C GLY A 52 21.52 12.19 1.67
N GLY A 53 21.83 12.67 0.47
CA GLY A 53 23.08 12.38 -0.25
C GLY A 53 22.97 11.18 -1.20
N ASP A 54 24.06 10.48 -1.43
CA ASP A 54 24.07 9.36 -2.36
C ASP A 54 23.39 8.12 -1.74
N LEU A 55 22.42 7.57 -2.48
CA LEU A 55 21.73 6.31 -2.18
C LEU A 55 22.09 5.31 -3.28
N THR A 56 23.04 4.45 -3.00
CA THR A 56 23.53 3.46 -3.97
C THR A 56 22.84 2.12 -3.74
N LEU A 57 22.03 1.72 -4.72
CA LEU A 57 21.35 0.42 -4.77
C LEU A 57 22.29 -0.59 -5.43
N GLY A 58 22.50 -1.74 -4.80
CA GLY A 58 23.33 -2.78 -5.41
C GLY A 58 23.21 -4.14 -4.76
N PRO A 59 23.61 -5.21 -5.47
CA PRO A 59 23.70 -6.55 -4.90
C PRO A 59 24.87 -6.60 -3.91
N ALA A 60 24.67 -7.30 -2.79
CA ALA A 60 25.70 -7.49 -1.78
C ALA A 60 25.38 -8.73 -0.93
N THR A 61 26.21 -8.99 0.05
CA THR A 61 25.96 -9.99 1.10
C THR A 61 25.88 -9.30 2.46
N THR A 62 25.07 -9.87 3.35
CA THR A 62 25.01 -9.48 4.75
C THR A 62 24.83 -10.71 5.64
N GLN A 63 25.20 -10.62 6.91
CA GLN A 63 25.02 -11.70 7.85
C GLN A 63 23.72 -11.49 8.65
N ILE A 64 22.58 -11.89 8.07
CA ILE A 64 21.30 -11.93 8.79
C ILE A 64 21.40 -12.92 9.96
N TYR A 65 22.04 -14.06 9.71
CA TYR A 65 22.46 -15.01 10.74
C TYR A 65 23.98 -14.95 10.91
N PRO A 66 24.49 -14.85 12.14
CA PRO A 66 25.92 -14.74 12.38
C PRO A 66 26.74 -15.83 11.71
N GLY A 67 27.77 -15.45 10.97
CA GLY A 67 28.67 -16.37 10.28
C GLY A 67 28.16 -16.93 8.95
N ILE A 68 26.97 -16.51 8.49
CA ILE A 68 26.39 -16.96 7.22
C ILE A 68 26.12 -15.74 6.33
N ASP A 69 26.78 -15.70 5.18
CA ASP A 69 26.57 -14.64 4.19
C ASP A 69 25.30 -14.92 3.38
N THR A 70 24.33 -14.01 3.48
CA THR A 70 23.07 -14.03 2.74
C THR A 70 23.11 -13.01 1.62
N ASN A 71 22.77 -13.42 0.39
CA ASN A 71 22.65 -12.51 -0.75
C ASN A 71 21.42 -11.61 -0.60
N VAL A 72 21.60 -10.33 -0.76
CA VAL A 72 20.58 -9.29 -0.58
C VAL A 72 20.77 -8.16 -1.60
N LEU A 73 19.79 -7.26 -1.68
CA LEU A 73 19.94 -5.97 -2.33
C LEU A 73 20.04 -4.89 -1.24
N LEU A 74 21.06 -4.05 -1.30
CA LEU A 74 21.32 -3.05 -0.26
C LEU A 74 21.21 -1.63 -0.81
N ILE A 75 20.93 -0.71 0.10
CA ILE A 75 21.16 0.71 -0.09
C ILE A 75 22.31 1.13 0.84
N ASN A 76 23.38 1.67 0.26
CA ASN A 76 24.59 2.12 0.99
C ASN A 76 25.20 1.02 1.88
N ASN A 77 25.20 -0.22 1.42
CA ASN A 77 25.73 -1.39 2.13
C ASN A 77 25.08 -1.63 3.52
N SER A 78 23.84 -1.22 3.70
CA SER A 78 23.08 -1.38 4.96
C SER A 78 21.86 -2.27 4.77
N PHE A 79 21.60 -3.16 5.74
CA PHE A 79 20.40 -4.00 5.81
C PHE A 79 19.77 -3.93 7.21
N PRO A 80 18.55 -3.37 7.33
CA PRO A 80 17.83 -2.64 6.29
C PRO A 80 18.59 -1.36 5.88
N ALA A 81 18.07 -0.67 4.87
CA ALA A 81 18.64 0.58 4.40
C ALA A 81 18.73 1.63 5.52
N PRO A 82 19.63 2.64 5.41
CA PRO A 82 19.78 3.69 6.42
C PRO A 82 18.43 4.38 6.71
N THR A 83 18.24 4.82 7.94
CA THR A 83 17.11 5.69 8.29
C THR A 83 17.40 7.11 7.80
N ILE A 84 16.58 7.63 6.90
CA ILE A 84 16.62 9.06 6.53
C ILE A 84 15.88 9.85 7.62
N LYS A 85 16.52 10.91 8.13
CA LYS A 85 15.93 11.78 9.15
C LYS A 85 16.14 13.24 8.79
N VAL A 86 15.04 13.99 8.66
CA VAL A 86 15.01 15.39 8.22
C VAL A 86 14.01 16.19 9.05
N ASN A 87 14.09 17.52 9.00
CA ASN A 87 13.12 18.38 9.65
C ASN A 87 12.15 18.99 8.62
N LYS A 88 10.93 19.29 9.06
CA LYS A 88 10.03 20.16 8.31
C LYS A 88 10.73 21.48 8.01
N GLY A 89 10.66 21.93 6.75
CA GLY A 89 11.35 23.12 6.25
C GLY A 89 12.73 22.84 5.64
N ASP A 90 13.32 21.68 5.88
CA ASP A 90 14.55 21.28 5.19
C ASP A 90 14.29 21.04 3.69
N THR A 91 15.35 21.06 2.90
CA THR A 91 15.33 20.54 1.54
C THR A 91 15.95 19.16 1.54
N PHE A 92 15.16 18.14 1.19
CA PHE A 92 15.67 16.80 0.99
C PHE A 92 16.31 16.71 -0.40
N ALA A 93 17.57 16.29 -0.45
CA ALA A 93 18.32 16.09 -1.69
C ALA A 93 19.02 14.73 -1.65
N ALA A 94 18.82 13.92 -2.69
CA ALA A 94 19.50 12.64 -2.84
C ALA A 94 19.80 12.33 -4.31
N THR A 95 20.94 11.64 -4.54
CA THR A 95 21.26 11.03 -5.82
C THR A 95 21.13 9.51 -5.67
N ILE A 96 20.25 8.92 -6.44
CA ILE A 96 19.99 7.49 -6.45
C ILE A 96 20.81 6.86 -7.57
N ASN A 97 21.75 6.00 -7.19
CA ASN A 97 22.62 5.28 -8.10
C ASN A 97 22.14 3.85 -8.23
N ASN A 98 21.58 3.49 -9.39
CA ASN A 98 21.11 2.14 -9.65
C ASN A 98 22.25 1.23 -10.12
N ASN A 99 22.94 0.57 -9.21
CA ASN A 99 23.96 -0.43 -9.51
C ASN A 99 23.41 -1.87 -9.53
N LEU A 100 22.09 -2.03 -9.61
CA LEU A 100 21.46 -3.32 -9.86
C LEU A 100 21.64 -3.75 -11.31
N THR A 101 21.29 -4.99 -11.64
CA THR A 101 21.25 -5.51 -13.00
C THR A 101 19.90 -5.32 -13.71
N GLU A 102 18.97 -4.64 -13.06
CA GLU A 102 17.59 -4.41 -13.49
C GLU A 102 17.19 -2.96 -13.20
N ASP A 103 16.12 -2.50 -13.82
CA ASP A 103 15.59 -1.16 -13.60
C ASP A 103 15.10 -1.00 -12.15
N SER A 104 15.28 0.20 -11.60
CA SER A 104 14.83 0.52 -10.25
C SER A 104 14.57 2.01 -10.08
N LEU A 105 13.81 2.35 -9.06
CA LEU A 105 13.67 3.70 -8.53
C LEU A 105 13.17 3.61 -7.09
N LEU A 106 13.23 4.72 -6.35
CA LEU A 106 12.73 4.80 -4.98
C LEU A 106 11.45 5.64 -4.92
N HIS A 107 10.45 5.10 -4.24
CA HIS A 107 9.27 5.83 -3.81
C HIS A 107 9.47 6.32 -2.36
N TRP A 108 9.13 7.58 -2.11
CA TRP A 108 9.17 8.21 -0.79
C TRP A 108 7.79 8.07 -0.14
N HIS A 109 7.49 6.88 0.33
CA HIS A 109 6.16 6.51 0.81
C HIS A 109 5.72 7.37 2.01
N GLY A 110 4.60 8.07 1.86
CA GLY A 110 4.05 8.98 2.86
C GLY A 110 4.66 10.38 2.84
N VAL A 111 5.68 10.64 2.02
CA VAL A 111 6.32 11.95 1.89
C VAL A 111 5.70 12.74 0.74
N HIS A 112 5.27 13.98 1.02
CA HIS A 112 4.78 14.88 -0.02
C HIS A 112 5.96 15.35 -0.88
N SER A 113 6.04 14.83 -2.11
CA SER A 113 7.07 15.14 -3.09
C SER A 113 6.46 15.51 -4.44
N PRO A 114 7.14 16.31 -5.27
CA PRO A 114 6.71 16.56 -6.65
C PRO A 114 6.51 15.24 -7.41
N SER A 115 5.47 15.14 -8.24
CA SER A 115 5.13 13.90 -8.93
C SER A 115 6.30 13.31 -9.73
N ALA A 116 7.11 14.14 -10.40
CA ALA A 116 8.30 13.72 -11.13
C ALA A 116 9.44 13.16 -10.23
N MET A 117 9.31 13.29 -8.91
CA MET A 117 10.29 12.81 -7.92
C MET A 117 9.66 11.82 -6.94
N SER A 118 8.37 11.51 -7.11
CA SER A 118 7.61 10.68 -6.18
C SER A 118 7.91 9.18 -6.31
N GLY A 119 8.58 8.75 -7.37
CA GLY A 119 8.85 7.33 -7.61
C GLY A 119 7.71 6.62 -8.34
N HIS A 120 7.15 7.25 -9.37
CA HIS A 120 6.21 6.59 -10.28
C HIS A 120 6.95 5.58 -11.18
N PRO A 121 6.46 4.34 -11.38
CA PRO A 121 7.16 3.30 -12.15
C PRO A 121 7.62 3.72 -13.55
N LYS A 122 6.88 4.64 -14.21
CA LYS A 122 7.28 5.19 -15.53
C LYS A 122 8.63 5.91 -15.53
N ASP A 123 9.09 6.34 -14.36
CA ASP A 123 10.34 7.07 -14.19
C ASP A 123 11.50 6.16 -13.72
N ALA A 124 11.30 4.82 -13.84
CA ALA A 124 12.31 3.83 -13.49
C ALA A 124 13.63 4.07 -14.25
N VAL A 125 14.72 3.88 -13.54
CA VAL A 125 16.06 4.18 -14.01
C VAL A 125 16.80 2.89 -14.31
N ALA A 126 17.32 2.79 -15.54
CA ALA A 126 18.00 1.60 -16.02
C ALA A 126 19.24 1.26 -15.18
N ALA A 127 19.62 -0.01 -15.23
CA ALA A 127 20.84 -0.54 -14.63
C ALA A 127 22.07 0.32 -14.98
N GLY A 128 22.87 0.65 -13.98
CA GLY A 128 24.09 1.49 -14.12
C GLY A 128 23.83 2.98 -14.35
N LYS A 129 22.60 3.45 -14.19
CA LYS A 129 22.23 4.87 -14.32
C LYS A 129 21.90 5.47 -12.96
N SER A 130 21.81 6.80 -12.93
CA SER A 130 21.49 7.56 -11.73
C SER A 130 20.44 8.63 -12.02
N TYR A 131 19.70 9.03 -10.99
CA TYR A 131 18.82 10.20 -11.00
C TYR A 131 18.91 10.93 -9.67
N SER A 132 18.51 12.20 -9.66
CA SER A 132 18.55 13.02 -8.46
C SER A 132 17.16 13.53 -8.12
N VAL A 133 16.88 13.64 -6.84
CA VAL A 133 15.71 14.30 -6.29
C VAL A 133 16.12 15.48 -5.42
N ASN A 134 15.30 16.53 -5.43
CA ASN A 134 15.51 17.73 -4.62
C ASN A 134 14.16 18.40 -4.38
N PHE A 135 13.61 18.32 -3.16
CA PHE A 135 12.32 18.91 -2.84
C PHE A 135 12.25 19.33 -1.37
N PRO A 136 11.43 20.36 -1.05
CA PRO A 136 11.23 20.81 0.32
C PRO A 136 10.37 19.81 1.13
N ILE A 137 10.71 19.63 2.40
CA ILE A 137 9.89 18.88 3.37
C ILE A 137 8.83 19.82 3.93
N ILE A 138 7.60 19.71 3.40
CA ILE A 138 6.51 20.63 3.71
C ILE A 138 5.52 20.10 4.76
N GLN A 139 5.47 18.80 4.96
CA GLN A 139 4.54 18.14 5.88
C GLN A 139 5.01 18.20 7.32
N ARG A 140 4.11 17.90 8.26
CA ARG A 140 4.37 17.78 9.69
C ARG A 140 5.22 16.55 10.02
N ALA A 141 5.71 16.49 11.27
CA ALA A 141 6.42 15.34 11.80
C ALA A 141 5.64 14.05 11.58
N SER A 142 6.32 13.02 11.06
CA SER A 142 5.72 11.73 10.72
C SER A 142 6.77 10.63 10.57
N THR A 143 6.33 9.39 10.74
CA THR A 143 7.10 8.19 10.44
C THR A 143 6.69 7.69 9.05
N ASN A 144 7.61 7.76 8.10
CA ASN A 144 7.44 7.31 6.73
C ASN A 144 8.51 6.26 6.42
N PHE A 145 8.50 5.74 5.19
CA PHE A 145 9.59 4.89 4.72
C PHE A 145 9.83 5.11 3.23
N TYR A 146 10.90 4.57 2.69
CA TYR A 146 11.19 4.60 1.26
C TYR A 146 11.53 3.21 0.78
N HIS A 147 11.12 2.90 -0.44
CA HIS A 147 11.29 1.56 -0.98
C HIS A 147 11.34 1.57 -2.51
N ALA A 148 11.84 0.47 -3.09
CA ALA A 148 11.81 0.28 -4.54
C ALA A 148 10.38 0.26 -5.07
N HIS A 149 10.17 0.85 -6.27
CA HIS A 149 8.86 0.87 -6.92
C HIS A 149 8.91 0.71 -8.46
N PRO A 150 9.79 -0.14 -9.04
CA PRO A 150 9.75 -0.42 -10.46
C PRO A 150 8.53 -1.26 -10.82
N ASP A 151 8.01 -1.10 -12.04
CA ASP A 151 6.90 -1.91 -12.53
C ASP A 151 7.25 -3.40 -12.55
N MET A 152 6.30 -4.25 -12.14
CA MET A 152 6.40 -5.73 -12.11
C MET A 152 7.58 -6.31 -11.30
N ASN A 153 8.30 -5.51 -10.51
CA ASN A 153 9.49 -5.95 -9.77
C ASN A 153 9.64 -5.29 -8.40
N THR A 154 8.61 -4.57 -7.96
CA THR A 154 8.56 -3.93 -6.64
C THR A 154 8.67 -4.96 -5.53
N GLY A 155 7.86 -6.01 -5.57
CA GLY A 155 7.82 -7.05 -4.54
C GLY A 155 9.17 -7.72 -4.35
N LYS A 156 9.85 -8.08 -5.43
CA LYS A 156 11.18 -8.68 -5.37
C LYS A 156 12.21 -7.74 -4.77
N GLN A 157 12.32 -6.50 -5.26
CA GLN A 157 13.35 -5.57 -4.81
C GLN A 157 13.18 -5.17 -3.35
N VAL A 158 11.95 -4.92 -2.90
CA VAL A 158 11.64 -4.66 -1.49
C VAL A 158 11.92 -5.89 -0.62
N TYR A 159 11.50 -7.06 -1.08
CA TYR A 159 11.75 -8.30 -0.37
C TYR A 159 13.25 -8.57 -0.17
N MET A 160 14.05 -8.30 -1.19
CA MET A 160 15.50 -8.50 -1.15
C MET A 160 16.26 -7.44 -0.35
N GLY A 161 15.60 -6.30 0.06
CA GLY A 161 16.19 -5.36 1.01
C GLY A 161 16.19 -3.88 0.58
N ILE A 162 15.60 -3.52 -0.56
CA ILE A 162 15.53 -2.11 -0.99
C ILE A 162 14.36 -1.42 -0.26
N ALA A 163 14.52 -1.19 1.05
CA ALA A 163 13.60 -0.41 1.88
C ALA A 163 14.32 0.14 3.12
N GLY A 164 13.92 1.34 3.56
CA GLY A 164 14.43 2.01 4.75
C GLY A 164 13.43 3.02 5.31
N MET A 165 13.59 3.39 6.57
CA MET A 165 12.71 4.37 7.22
C MET A 165 13.03 5.80 6.80
N PHE A 166 11.99 6.66 6.75
CA PHE A 166 12.09 8.10 6.49
C PHE A 166 11.33 8.85 7.57
N ILE A 167 12.05 9.49 8.48
CA ILE A 167 11.47 10.18 9.65
C ILE A 167 11.54 11.69 9.40
N ILE A 168 10.41 12.34 9.54
CA ILE A 168 10.30 13.80 9.54
C ILE A 168 10.05 14.26 10.96
N GLU A 169 10.81 15.24 11.42
CA GLU A 169 10.64 15.91 12.72
C GLU A 169 10.17 17.36 12.49
N ASP A 170 9.50 17.93 13.50
CA ASP A 170 9.17 19.36 13.55
C ASP A 170 9.23 19.90 15.00
N ASP A 171 9.10 21.21 15.11
CA ASP A 171 9.18 21.86 16.42
C ASP A 171 7.94 21.58 17.29
N GLU A 172 6.77 21.29 16.66
CA GLU A 172 5.56 20.93 17.40
C GLU A 172 5.74 19.58 18.12
N GLU A 173 6.28 18.56 17.41
CA GLU A 173 6.58 17.26 18.02
C GLU A 173 7.65 17.40 19.12
N LYS A 174 8.74 18.13 18.86
CA LYS A 174 9.83 18.34 19.82
C LYS A 174 9.38 18.99 21.12
N ALA A 175 8.38 19.89 21.04
CA ALA A 175 7.84 20.60 22.21
C ALA A 175 7.00 19.72 23.15
N LEU A 176 6.59 18.52 22.73
CA LEU A 176 5.70 17.65 23.49
C LEU A 176 6.39 16.91 24.65
N GLY A 177 7.72 16.91 24.71
CA GLY A 177 8.47 16.15 25.71
C GLY A 177 8.33 14.63 25.57
N LEU A 178 8.13 14.13 24.36
CA LEU A 178 8.13 12.70 24.04
C LEU A 178 9.51 12.09 24.29
N PRO A 179 9.61 10.77 24.55
CA PRO A 179 10.91 10.09 24.58
C PRO A 179 11.71 10.37 23.32
N SER A 180 13.01 10.64 23.47
CA SER A 180 13.92 11.01 22.37
C SER A 180 15.28 10.33 22.52
N GLY A 181 16.15 10.44 21.52
CA GLY A 181 17.46 9.81 21.50
C GLY A 181 17.35 8.29 21.63
N ASP A 182 18.06 7.69 22.57
CA ASP A 182 18.07 6.24 22.82
C ASP A 182 16.71 5.67 23.25
N TYR A 183 15.71 6.51 23.47
CA TYR A 183 14.35 6.13 23.86
C TYR A 183 13.31 6.33 22.74
N ASP A 184 13.74 6.77 21.55
CA ASP A 184 12.92 6.87 20.31
C ASP A 184 13.47 5.89 19.28
N ILE A 185 12.86 4.72 19.20
CA ILE A 185 13.41 3.55 18.50
C ILE A 185 12.64 3.28 17.22
N PRO A 186 13.28 3.35 16.04
CA PRO A 186 12.68 2.91 14.78
C PRO A 186 12.58 1.38 14.72
N LEU A 187 11.43 0.85 14.33
CA LEU A 187 11.17 -0.57 14.14
C LEU A 187 10.59 -0.83 12.75
N MET A 188 11.37 -1.39 11.85
CA MET A 188 10.93 -1.84 10.54
C MET A 188 10.72 -3.35 10.56
N ILE A 189 9.46 -3.80 10.48
CA ILE A 189 9.07 -5.21 10.53
C ILE A 189 8.98 -5.76 9.11
N THR A 190 9.61 -6.89 8.85
CA THR A 190 9.52 -7.65 7.60
C THR A 190 9.41 -9.13 7.90
N ASP A 191 8.91 -9.91 6.96
CA ASP A 191 8.91 -11.37 7.03
C ASP A 191 9.63 -11.97 5.81
N LYS A 192 10.42 -13.01 6.04
CA LYS A 192 11.30 -13.61 5.03
C LYS A 192 11.18 -15.14 5.04
N ARG A 193 11.51 -15.75 3.90
CA ARG A 193 11.77 -17.20 3.79
C ARG A 193 13.24 -17.41 3.48
N PHE A 194 13.81 -18.42 4.09
CA PHE A 194 15.20 -18.82 3.88
C PHE A 194 15.25 -20.25 3.36
N ASP A 195 16.18 -20.53 2.45
CA ASP A 195 16.51 -21.89 2.05
C ASP A 195 17.42 -22.58 3.09
N ALA A 196 17.81 -23.82 2.81
CA ALA A 196 18.70 -24.59 3.70
C ALA A 196 20.11 -23.98 3.86
N ASN A 197 20.51 -23.07 2.96
CA ASN A 197 21.78 -22.36 3.00
C ASN A 197 21.62 -20.93 3.56
N MET A 198 20.47 -20.63 4.17
CA MET A 198 20.12 -19.29 4.69
C MET A 198 20.16 -18.19 3.64
N GLN A 199 19.81 -18.52 2.39
CA GLN A 199 19.59 -17.53 1.34
C GLN A 199 18.12 -17.13 1.30
N LEU A 200 17.84 -15.85 1.01
CA LEU A 200 16.48 -15.36 0.82
C LEU A 200 15.83 -16.04 -0.40
N VAL A 201 14.62 -16.53 -0.22
CA VAL A 201 13.80 -17.14 -1.27
C VAL A 201 12.66 -16.19 -1.61
N TYR A 202 12.59 -15.75 -2.87
CA TYR A 202 11.46 -15.01 -3.42
C TYR A 202 11.04 -15.65 -4.75
N SER A 203 9.94 -16.37 -4.73
CA SER A 203 9.43 -17.09 -5.89
C SER A 203 7.91 -17.31 -5.73
N PRO A 204 7.14 -16.21 -5.73
CA PRO A 204 5.69 -16.29 -5.63
C PRO A 204 5.10 -17.14 -6.75
N ASN A 205 4.04 -17.85 -6.44
CA ASN A 205 3.33 -18.73 -7.35
C ASN A 205 1.81 -18.53 -7.18
N GLN A 206 1.01 -19.26 -7.95
CA GLN A 206 -0.45 -19.10 -7.97
C GLN A 206 -1.12 -19.22 -6.59
N LEU A 207 -0.53 -19.90 -5.61
CA LEU A 207 -1.07 -19.96 -4.25
C LEU A 207 -0.89 -18.63 -3.51
N ASP A 208 0.07 -17.81 -3.94
CA ASP A 208 0.36 -16.50 -3.37
C ASP A 208 -0.44 -15.38 -4.03
N ASP A 209 -1.21 -15.66 -5.09
CA ASP A 209 -1.99 -14.64 -5.82
C ASP A 209 -2.97 -13.90 -4.89
N ASN A 210 -3.59 -14.59 -3.95
CA ASN A 210 -4.54 -13.98 -3.01
C ASN A 210 -3.88 -13.45 -1.74
N SER A 211 -3.01 -14.24 -1.13
CA SER A 211 -2.37 -13.88 0.16
C SER A 211 -1.24 -12.88 0.00
N GLY A 212 -0.62 -12.84 -1.18
CA GLY A 212 0.71 -12.30 -1.40
C GLY A 212 1.80 -13.22 -0.84
N TRP A 213 3.05 -12.81 -0.97
CA TRP A 213 4.21 -13.57 -0.50
C TRP A 213 4.41 -13.41 1.01
N LEU A 214 4.17 -14.48 1.77
CA LEU A 214 4.28 -14.49 3.23
C LEU A 214 5.56 -15.25 3.64
N GLY A 215 6.39 -14.59 4.45
CA GLY A 215 7.56 -15.21 5.07
C GLY A 215 7.20 -16.07 6.28
N ASP A 216 8.11 -16.93 6.72
CA ASP A 216 7.99 -17.75 7.94
C ASP A 216 8.94 -17.30 9.06
N THR A 217 9.80 -16.36 8.78
CA THR A 217 10.75 -15.77 9.72
C THR A 217 10.56 -14.26 9.80
N ILE A 218 10.23 -13.76 10.99
CA ILE A 218 10.10 -12.31 11.22
C ILE A 218 11.47 -11.70 11.46
N LEU A 219 11.72 -10.59 10.76
CA LEU A 219 12.88 -9.73 10.98
C LEU A 219 12.40 -8.36 11.44
N VAL A 220 12.97 -7.83 12.51
CA VAL A 220 12.83 -6.42 12.89
C VAL A 220 14.18 -5.74 12.68
N ASN A 221 14.18 -4.66 11.92
CA ASN A 221 15.41 -3.99 11.48
C ASN A 221 16.45 -4.98 10.91
N GLY A 222 16.01 -5.94 10.10
CA GLY A 222 16.86 -6.95 9.49
C GLY A 222 17.38 -8.05 10.45
N THR A 223 17.04 -7.99 11.74
CA THR A 223 17.46 -8.96 12.76
C THR A 223 16.36 -10.00 12.98
N PRO A 224 16.62 -11.30 12.82
CA PRO A 224 15.63 -12.33 13.08
C PRO A 224 15.43 -12.53 14.60
N ASN A 225 14.15 -12.57 15.01
CA ASN A 225 13.73 -12.81 16.39
C ASN A 225 14.54 -12.00 17.43
N PRO A 226 14.65 -10.67 17.30
CA PRO A 226 15.59 -9.88 18.08
C PRO A 226 15.15 -9.67 19.52
N PHE A 227 16.11 -9.26 20.36
CA PHE A 227 15.82 -8.64 21.64
C PHE A 227 16.33 -7.21 21.69
N LEU A 228 15.65 -6.38 22.49
CA LEU A 228 16.07 -5.01 22.80
C LEU A 228 16.22 -4.86 24.32
N PRO A 229 17.45 -4.56 24.82
CA PRO A 229 17.63 -4.17 26.20
C PRO A 229 16.96 -2.82 26.46
N VAL A 230 16.08 -2.73 27.48
CA VAL A 230 15.38 -1.51 27.87
C VAL A 230 15.54 -1.21 29.37
N ALA A 231 15.47 0.07 29.73
CA ALA A 231 15.34 0.52 31.12
C ALA A 231 13.85 0.50 31.54
N PRO A 232 13.53 0.39 32.84
CA PRO A 232 12.15 0.46 33.34
C PRO A 232 11.63 1.92 33.31
N THR A 233 11.40 2.43 32.10
CA THR A 233 10.94 3.80 31.82
C THR A 233 10.12 3.83 30.53
N LEU A 234 9.63 5.02 30.15
CA LEU A 234 8.86 5.23 28.93
C LEU A 234 9.76 5.21 27.68
N TYR A 235 9.34 4.51 26.66
CA TYR A 235 9.95 4.47 25.32
C TYR A 235 8.94 4.84 24.24
N ARG A 236 9.43 5.41 23.14
CA ARG A 236 8.71 5.62 21.89
C ARG A 236 9.21 4.62 20.85
N PHE A 237 8.30 3.99 20.16
CA PHE A 237 8.62 3.11 19.04
C PHE A 237 7.90 3.59 17.79
N ARG A 238 8.69 3.83 16.74
CA ARG A 238 8.19 4.19 15.40
C ARG A 238 8.14 2.93 14.57
N VAL A 239 6.95 2.34 14.46
CA VAL A 239 6.77 1.02 13.86
C VAL A 239 6.31 1.16 12.41
N VAL A 240 7.00 0.51 11.48
CA VAL A 240 6.64 0.40 10.07
C VAL A 240 6.48 -1.08 9.72
N ASN A 241 5.38 -1.45 9.11
CA ASN A 241 5.23 -2.75 8.48
C ASN A 241 5.78 -2.67 7.04
N ALA A 242 6.97 -3.15 6.82
CA ALA A 242 7.63 -3.23 5.51
C ALA A 242 7.61 -4.66 4.92
N SER A 243 6.72 -5.53 5.41
CA SER A 243 6.44 -6.82 4.80
C SER A 243 5.73 -6.64 3.46
N ASN A 244 6.00 -7.51 2.51
CA ASN A 244 5.35 -7.46 1.20
C ASN A 244 3.82 -7.54 1.29
N SER A 245 3.30 -8.45 2.16
CA SER A 245 1.86 -8.74 2.19
C SER A 245 1.31 -9.10 3.57
N ARG A 246 2.19 -9.32 4.58
CA ARG A 246 1.75 -9.75 5.91
C ARG A 246 1.16 -8.61 6.71
N PHE A 247 -0.05 -8.84 7.25
CA PHE A 247 -0.68 -8.01 8.26
C PHE A 247 -0.26 -8.46 9.65
N TYR A 248 -0.22 -7.53 10.57
CA TYR A 248 0.01 -7.78 12.00
C TYR A 248 -1.12 -7.19 12.84
N LYS A 249 -1.40 -7.81 13.98
CA LYS A 249 -2.24 -7.28 15.04
C LYS A 249 -1.39 -7.15 16.29
N ILE A 250 -0.64 -6.05 16.38
CA ILE A 250 0.39 -5.88 17.39
C ILE A 250 -0.19 -5.72 18.79
N ALA A 251 0.46 -6.35 19.77
CA ALA A 251 0.11 -6.33 21.19
C ALA A 251 1.36 -6.60 22.05
N LEU A 252 1.25 -6.35 23.36
CA LEU A 252 2.23 -6.85 24.33
C LEU A 252 1.80 -8.25 24.81
N SER A 253 2.76 -9.17 24.96
CA SER A 253 2.50 -10.58 25.30
C SER A 253 1.88 -10.78 26.67
N ASP A 254 1.98 -9.81 27.57
CA ASP A 254 1.33 -9.83 28.90
C ASP A 254 -0.03 -9.12 28.93
N GLY A 255 -0.53 -8.66 27.78
CA GLY A 255 -1.82 -7.99 27.62
C GLY A 255 -1.90 -6.57 28.15
N LYS A 256 -0.78 -5.97 28.60
CA LYS A 256 -0.76 -4.56 29.00
C LYS A 256 -1.03 -3.65 27.80
N LEU A 257 -1.52 -2.46 28.11
CA LEU A 257 -1.79 -1.44 27.10
C LEU A 257 -0.50 -0.75 26.66
N PHE A 258 -0.45 -0.36 25.40
CA PHE A 258 0.47 0.65 24.88
C PHE A 258 -0.34 1.87 24.42
N THR A 259 0.30 3.01 24.26
CA THR A 259 -0.36 4.24 23.85
C THR A 259 0.02 4.59 22.41
N VAL A 260 -0.96 4.60 21.52
CA VAL A 260 -0.79 5.12 20.14
C VAL A 260 -0.83 6.64 20.21
N ILE A 261 0.18 7.28 19.63
CA ILE A 261 0.30 8.74 19.53
C ILE A 261 0.33 9.21 18.07
N GLY A 262 0.57 8.31 17.12
CA GLY A 262 0.65 8.64 15.70
C GLY A 262 0.44 7.43 14.80
N ASN A 263 0.21 7.72 13.53
CA ASN A 263 0.09 6.74 12.46
C ASN A 263 0.79 7.27 11.19
N ASP A 264 0.33 6.87 9.99
CA ASP A 264 0.97 7.18 8.71
C ASP A 264 1.31 8.66 8.53
N GLY A 265 0.37 9.55 8.82
CA GLY A 265 0.53 10.99 8.64
C GLY A 265 1.05 11.74 9.88
N GLY A 266 1.63 11.04 10.83
CA GLY A 266 2.21 11.61 12.05
C GLY A 266 1.25 11.59 13.24
N LEU A 267 1.43 12.54 14.16
CA LEU A 267 0.68 12.55 15.42
C LEU A 267 -0.83 12.66 15.20
N ILE A 268 -1.60 11.83 15.91
CA ILE A 268 -3.06 11.92 16.00
C ILE A 268 -3.48 13.07 16.94
N ASP A 269 -4.78 13.36 17.07
CA ASP A 269 -5.24 14.53 17.86
C ASP A 269 -5.20 14.30 19.38
N LYS A 270 -5.14 13.07 19.83
CA LYS A 270 -4.99 12.70 21.26
C LYS A 270 -4.39 11.30 21.40
N PRO A 271 -3.63 11.03 22.47
CA PRO A 271 -3.14 9.70 22.74
C PRO A 271 -4.29 8.70 22.96
N VAL A 272 -4.14 7.48 22.46
CA VAL A 272 -5.13 6.39 22.60
C VAL A 272 -4.44 5.16 23.17
N SER A 273 -4.89 4.69 24.35
CA SER A 273 -4.37 3.47 24.97
C SER A 273 -5.12 2.25 24.44
N LEU A 274 -4.40 1.30 23.86
CA LEU A 274 -4.95 0.10 23.22
C LEU A 274 -4.25 -1.16 23.75
N ALA A 275 -5.01 -2.27 23.81
CA ALA A 275 -4.45 -3.60 24.06
C ALA A 275 -3.85 -4.22 22.79
N ASN A 276 -4.30 -3.81 21.63
CA ASN A 276 -3.78 -4.20 20.34
C ASN A 276 -4.15 -3.17 19.26
N ALA A 277 -3.41 -3.15 18.16
CA ALA A 277 -3.68 -2.32 17.00
C ALA A 277 -3.35 -3.07 15.71
N TRP A 278 -4.08 -2.78 14.63
CA TRP A 278 -3.77 -3.30 13.31
C TRP A 278 -2.60 -2.56 12.66
N LEU A 279 -1.81 -3.32 11.90
CA LEU A 279 -0.69 -2.79 11.12
C LEU A 279 -0.59 -3.59 9.81
N GLY A 280 -1.23 -3.10 8.76
CA GLY A 280 -1.16 -3.66 7.41
C GLY A 280 0.15 -3.32 6.69
N PRO A 281 0.45 -3.97 5.55
CA PRO A 281 1.59 -3.58 4.72
C PRO A 281 1.62 -2.09 4.44
N ALA A 282 2.77 -1.48 4.66
CA ALA A 282 3.06 -0.04 4.59
C ALA A 282 2.36 0.86 5.62
N GLU A 283 1.51 0.35 6.49
CA GLU A 283 1.01 1.16 7.60
C GLU A 283 2.10 1.43 8.64
N ARG A 284 1.98 2.55 9.32
CA ARG A 284 2.87 2.97 10.40
C ARG A 284 2.06 3.22 11.67
N LEU A 285 2.71 2.94 12.79
CA LEU A 285 2.23 3.30 14.12
C LEU A 285 3.37 3.91 14.92
N ASP A 286 3.05 4.97 15.63
CA ASP A 286 3.93 5.62 16.59
C ASP A 286 3.35 5.35 17.99
N ILE A 287 4.06 4.53 18.77
CA ILE A 287 3.54 4.01 20.03
C ILE A 287 4.48 4.31 21.20
N LEU A 288 3.88 4.55 22.36
CA LEU A 288 4.58 4.66 23.64
C LEU A 288 4.33 3.41 24.47
N ILE A 289 5.42 2.81 24.97
CA ILE A 289 5.39 1.68 25.91
C ILE A 289 6.08 2.11 27.20
N ASP A 290 5.37 2.02 28.31
CA ASP A 290 5.90 2.33 29.63
C ASP A 290 6.35 1.05 30.35
N PHE A 291 7.68 0.88 30.46
CA PHE A 291 8.28 -0.24 31.16
C PHE A 291 8.47 0.00 32.66
N SER A 292 8.04 1.13 33.23
CA SER A 292 8.24 1.46 34.66
C SER A 292 7.62 0.46 35.61
N SER A 293 6.58 -0.25 35.20
CA SER A 293 5.90 -1.29 35.97
C SER A 293 6.59 -2.67 35.94
N TYR A 294 7.67 -2.83 35.17
CA TYR A 294 8.42 -4.07 35.09
C TYR A 294 9.67 -4.02 35.97
N SER A 295 9.98 -5.16 36.57
CA SER A 295 11.19 -5.30 37.38
C SER A 295 12.41 -5.63 36.53
N GLN A 296 13.58 -5.27 37.01
CA GLN A 296 14.87 -5.64 36.43
C GLN A 296 14.95 -7.17 36.25
N GLY A 297 15.38 -7.62 35.05
CA GLY A 297 15.49 -9.03 34.67
C GLY A 297 14.21 -9.65 34.08
N GLN A 298 13.09 -8.94 34.09
CA GLN A 298 11.89 -9.38 33.36
C GLN A 298 12.02 -9.16 31.85
N SER A 299 11.15 -9.82 31.09
CA SER A 299 10.99 -9.59 29.65
C SER A 299 9.51 -9.59 29.27
N VAL A 300 9.20 -8.88 28.20
CA VAL A 300 7.88 -8.86 27.55
C VAL A 300 8.09 -8.79 26.05
N ASN A 301 7.21 -9.44 25.27
CA ASN A 301 7.33 -9.44 23.82
C ASN A 301 6.35 -8.45 23.18
N LEU A 302 6.79 -7.75 22.14
CA LEU A 302 5.90 -7.25 21.10
C LEU A 302 5.55 -8.43 20.23
N GLN A 303 4.27 -8.66 20.01
CA GLN A 303 3.76 -9.82 19.26
C GLN A 303 2.66 -9.40 18.29
N SER A 304 2.35 -10.24 17.30
CA SER A 304 1.13 -10.20 16.52
C SER A 304 0.17 -11.25 17.07
N LEU A 305 -1.01 -10.83 17.50
CA LEU A 305 -2.07 -11.73 17.95
C LEU A 305 -2.62 -12.55 16.79
N PHE A 306 -3.17 -13.71 17.09
CA PHE A 306 -3.92 -14.50 16.12
C PHE A 306 -5.14 -13.73 15.59
N PHE A 307 -5.39 -13.83 14.28
CA PHE A 307 -6.61 -13.38 13.61
C PHE A 307 -6.90 -14.23 12.38
N VAL A 308 -8.09 -14.11 11.84
CA VAL A 308 -8.49 -14.83 10.63
C VAL A 308 -8.77 -13.84 9.51
N PHE A 309 -8.13 -14.08 8.37
CA PHE A 309 -8.47 -13.49 7.08
C PHE A 309 -8.91 -14.59 6.11
N THR A 310 -9.66 -14.20 5.10
CA THR A 310 -10.16 -15.12 4.05
C THR A 310 -9.20 -15.25 2.86
N ASP A 311 -8.06 -14.55 2.89
CA ASP A 311 -7.08 -14.45 1.79
C ASP A 311 -6.42 -15.79 1.38
N GLY A 312 -6.67 -16.85 2.15
CA GLY A 312 -6.03 -18.15 1.96
C GLY A 312 -4.64 -18.22 2.61
N PRO A 313 -4.04 -19.43 2.63
CA PRO A 313 -2.78 -19.68 3.35
C PRO A 313 -1.53 -19.21 2.59
N GLY A 314 -1.61 -18.92 1.27
CA GLY A 314 -0.45 -18.74 0.43
C GLY A 314 0.41 -20.02 0.30
N SER A 315 1.60 -19.90 -0.28
CA SER A 315 2.57 -21.00 -0.40
C SER A 315 3.51 -21.12 0.82
N GLY A 316 3.40 -20.21 1.80
CA GLY A 316 4.22 -20.18 3.01
C GLY A 316 3.83 -21.22 4.05
N THR A 317 4.74 -21.51 4.98
CA THR A 317 4.50 -22.42 6.10
C THR A 317 3.78 -21.73 7.26
N VAL A 318 3.83 -20.39 7.33
CA VAL A 318 3.18 -19.57 8.34
C VAL A 318 2.09 -18.72 7.69
N ALA A 319 0.84 -19.08 7.95
CA ALA A 319 -0.32 -18.43 7.35
C ALA A 319 -0.47 -16.96 7.78
N GLN A 320 -1.23 -16.20 6.99
CA GLN A 320 -1.71 -14.89 7.40
C GLN A 320 -2.53 -15.01 8.69
N GLY A 321 -2.27 -14.12 9.66
CA GLY A 321 -2.96 -14.11 10.94
C GLY A 321 -2.46 -15.11 11.98
N ALA A 322 -1.38 -15.86 11.70
CA ALA A 322 -0.71 -16.65 12.73
C ALA A 322 -0.24 -15.77 13.89
N GLU A 323 -0.26 -16.31 15.09
CA GLU A 323 0.39 -15.66 16.24
C GLU A 323 1.90 -15.68 16.06
N LEU A 324 2.54 -14.52 16.22
CA LEU A 324 3.96 -14.32 15.94
C LEU A 324 4.60 -13.44 17.02
N ASP A 325 5.74 -13.86 17.52
CA ASP A 325 6.62 -12.98 18.27
C ASP A 325 7.41 -12.09 17.32
N LEU A 326 7.49 -10.79 17.61
CA LEU A 326 8.16 -9.79 16.77
C LEU A 326 9.48 -9.33 17.40
N LEU A 327 9.44 -8.92 18.67
CA LEU A 327 10.59 -8.36 19.39
C LEU A 327 10.46 -8.63 20.88
N GLN A 328 11.54 -9.10 21.52
CA GLN A 328 11.58 -9.24 22.96
C GLN A 328 12.20 -8.00 23.62
N PHE A 329 11.47 -7.33 24.50
CA PHE A 329 12.04 -6.32 25.39
C PHE A 329 12.61 -6.99 26.65
N GLN A 330 13.88 -6.74 26.94
CA GLN A 330 14.55 -7.23 28.15
C GLN A 330 14.84 -6.07 29.08
N ILE A 331 14.20 -6.08 30.25
CA ILE A 331 14.36 -5.01 31.24
C ILE A 331 15.67 -5.23 32.00
N ASN A 332 16.77 -4.81 31.42
CA ASN A 332 18.13 -5.06 31.92
C ASN A 332 19.07 -3.84 31.82
N LYS A 333 18.54 -2.69 31.35
CA LYS A 333 19.23 -1.40 31.41
C LYS A 333 18.79 -0.56 32.62
N THR A 334 19.59 0.44 32.95
CA THR A 334 19.24 1.50 33.90
C THR A 334 19.15 2.83 33.17
N GLY A 335 18.40 3.78 33.71
CA GLY A 335 18.23 5.11 33.12
C GLY A 335 16.77 5.56 33.09
N SER A 336 16.56 6.77 32.62
CA SER A 336 15.23 7.37 32.44
C SER A 336 15.19 8.13 31.14
N SER A 337 14.11 8.00 30.41
CA SER A 337 13.89 8.72 29.14
C SER A 337 13.72 10.23 29.36
N GLY A 338 13.27 10.64 30.54
CA GLY A 338 12.81 12.01 30.80
C GLY A 338 11.55 12.36 29.99
N GLY A 339 11.03 11.44 29.16
CA GLY A 339 9.84 11.65 28.34
C GLY A 339 8.55 11.47 29.12
N ILE A 340 7.47 12.03 28.57
CA ILE A 340 6.12 11.95 29.12
C ILE A 340 5.12 11.42 28.08
N ILE A 341 3.98 10.94 28.55
CA ILE A 341 2.79 10.74 27.70
C ILE A 341 2.00 12.05 27.76
N PRO A 342 1.95 12.84 26.67
CA PRO A 342 1.21 14.10 26.67
C PRO A 342 -0.29 13.80 26.80
N SER A 343 -1.02 14.66 27.52
CA SER A 343 -2.47 14.54 27.64
C SER A 343 -3.21 14.95 26.37
N GLN A 344 -2.58 15.75 25.52
CA GLN A 344 -3.08 16.24 24.24
C GLN A 344 -1.94 16.27 23.22
N LEU A 345 -2.27 16.12 21.97
CA LEU A 345 -1.36 16.23 20.84
C LEU A 345 -1.76 17.43 19.99
N PRO A 346 -0.90 17.91 19.07
CA PRO A 346 -1.23 19.03 18.19
C PRO A 346 -2.51 18.78 17.41
N ALA A 347 -3.37 19.78 17.35
CA ALA A 347 -4.67 19.69 16.69
C ALA A 347 -4.51 19.33 15.20
N ILE A 348 -5.40 18.48 14.71
CA ILE A 348 -5.49 18.09 13.31
C ILE A 348 -6.65 18.88 12.67
N ILE A 349 -6.41 19.44 11.49
CA ILE A 349 -7.49 19.98 10.66
C ILE A 349 -8.39 18.81 10.27
N LYS A 350 -9.67 18.85 10.67
CA LYS A 350 -10.65 17.83 10.31
C LYS A 350 -11.43 18.27 9.09
N PHE A 351 -11.45 17.42 8.09
CA PHE A 351 -12.28 17.62 6.91
C PHE A 351 -13.73 17.26 7.19
N ASN A 352 -14.63 17.94 6.48
CA ASN A 352 -16.07 17.70 6.56
C ASN A 352 -16.54 17.09 5.25
N ALA A 353 -17.26 15.98 5.28
CA ALA A 353 -17.77 15.32 4.08
C ALA A 353 -18.70 16.25 3.26
N SER A 354 -19.43 17.16 3.93
CA SER A 354 -20.26 18.17 3.23
C SER A 354 -19.47 19.17 2.39
N ASP A 355 -18.17 19.30 2.62
CA ASP A 355 -17.31 20.24 1.88
C ASP A 355 -16.66 19.58 0.67
N ALA A 356 -16.80 18.26 0.54
CA ALA A 356 -16.28 17.51 -0.61
C ALA A 356 -16.99 17.95 -1.90
N LYS A 357 -16.18 18.31 -2.89
CA LYS A 357 -16.68 18.79 -4.20
C LYS A 357 -17.11 17.63 -5.09
N ARG A 358 -16.59 16.43 -4.82
CA ARG A 358 -16.80 15.24 -5.65
C ARG A 358 -16.64 13.97 -4.81
N THR A 359 -17.36 12.92 -5.21
CA THR A 359 -17.15 11.55 -4.72
C THR A 359 -16.60 10.70 -5.86
N ARG A 360 -15.57 9.88 -5.60
CA ARG A 360 -15.02 8.89 -6.54
C ARG A 360 -15.12 7.50 -5.96
N LEU A 361 -15.43 6.55 -6.83
CA LEU A 361 -15.40 5.13 -6.49
C LEU A 361 -14.14 4.48 -7.09
N TRP A 362 -13.43 3.74 -6.24
CA TRP A 362 -12.32 2.89 -6.63
C TRP A 362 -12.63 1.47 -6.19
N THR A 363 -12.85 0.60 -7.15
CA THR A 363 -13.17 -0.81 -6.91
C THR A 363 -11.90 -1.65 -7.07
N PHE A 364 -11.53 -2.35 -6.02
CA PHE A 364 -10.42 -3.31 -6.03
C PHE A 364 -11.04 -4.69 -6.17
N ALA A 365 -11.16 -5.15 -7.43
CA ALA A 365 -11.81 -6.40 -7.79
C ALA A 365 -10.78 -7.37 -8.37
N ALA A 366 -10.95 -8.66 -8.11
CA ALA A 366 -10.01 -9.69 -8.50
C ALA A 366 -8.54 -9.28 -8.20
N ILE A 367 -7.57 -10.12 -8.46
CA ILE A 367 -6.20 -9.94 -7.96
C ILE A 367 -5.40 -8.85 -8.70
N HIS A 368 -5.91 -8.33 -9.82
CA HIS A 368 -5.11 -7.54 -10.78
C HIS A 368 -5.77 -6.25 -11.23
N HIS A 369 -6.96 -5.90 -10.73
CA HIS A 369 -7.74 -4.83 -11.32
C HIS A 369 -8.10 -3.75 -10.32
N VAL A 370 -8.03 -2.50 -10.79
CA VAL A 370 -8.69 -1.34 -10.18
C VAL A 370 -9.73 -0.84 -11.17
N ASN A 371 -11.00 -0.74 -10.76
CA ASN A 371 -12.12 -0.38 -11.62
C ASN A 371 -12.21 -1.29 -12.88
N ASP A 372 -12.05 -2.62 -12.68
CA ASP A 372 -12.06 -3.64 -13.73
C ASP A 372 -10.95 -3.52 -14.80
N LEU A 373 -9.94 -2.72 -14.55
CA LEU A 373 -8.82 -2.48 -15.44
C LEU A 373 -7.50 -2.91 -14.82
N MET A 374 -6.67 -3.61 -15.58
CA MET A 374 -5.26 -3.80 -15.24
C MET A 374 -4.51 -2.48 -15.41
N PHE A 375 -3.44 -2.32 -14.65
CA PHE A 375 -2.55 -1.16 -14.77
C PHE A 375 -2.03 -0.99 -16.21
N ASP A 376 -2.07 0.23 -16.68
CA ASP A 376 -1.41 0.69 -17.90
C ASP A 376 -0.65 1.98 -17.55
N MET A 377 0.66 1.94 -17.66
CA MET A 377 1.56 3.02 -17.27
C MET A 377 1.27 4.35 -17.99
N ASN A 378 0.64 4.29 -19.18
CA ASN A 378 0.34 5.44 -20.01
C ASN A 378 -1.12 5.91 -19.91
N ARG A 379 -2.01 5.12 -19.28
CA ARG A 379 -3.41 5.48 -19.11
C ARG A 379 -3.59 6.36 -17.87
N ILE A 380 -4.44 7.36 -17.97
CA ILE A 380 -4.87 8.17 -16.82
C ILE A 380 -6.30 7.77 -16.50
N ASP A 381 -6.49 7.13 -15.33
CA ASP A 381 -7.78 6.59 -14.91
C ASP A 381 -8.68 7.64 -14.26
N ALA A 382 -8.11 8.72 -13.71
CA ALA A 382 -8.87 9.84 -13.17
C ALA A 382 -8.09 11.17 -13.27
N TYR A 383 -8.85 12.27 -13.36
CA TYR A 383 -8.33 13.63 -13.20
C TYR A 383 -8.90 14.25 -11.93
N VAL A 384 -8.01 14.80 -11.10
CA VAL A 384 -8.34 15.39 -9.80
C VAL A 384 -8.00 16.87 -9.83
N PRO A 385 -8.97 17.76 -9.56
CA PRO A 385 -8.70 19.20 -9.48
C PRO A 385 -7.77 19.52 -8.30
N PHE A 386 -6.74 20.31 -8.58
CA PHE A 386 -5.82 20.78 -7.54
C PHE A 386 -6.54 21.66 -6.53
N GLY A 387 -6.40 21.38 -5.26
CA GLY A 387 -6.99 22.14 -4.16
C GLY A 387 -8.41 21.73 -3.77
N ASP A 388 -9.09 20.88 -4.54
CA ASP A 388 -10.41 20.39 -4.16
C ASP A 388 -10.32 19.34 -3.04
N LEU A 389 -11.28 19.38 -2.13
CA LEU A 389 -11.55 18.31 -1.20
C LEU A 389 -12.46 17.31 -1.91
N GLU A 390 -12.05 16.06 -1.97
CA GLU A 390 -12.84 14.96 -2.53
C GLU A 390 -13.11 13.89 -1.46
N GLN A 391 -14.22 13.19 -1.61
CA GLN A 391 -14.47 11.91 -0.93
C GLN A 391 -14.14 10.77 -1.88
N TRP A 392 -13.22 9.90 -1.48
CA TRP A 392 -12.97 8.66 -2.21
C TRP A 392 -13.56 7.49 -1.45
N THR A 393 -14.23 6.62 -2.20
CA THR A 393 -14.81 5.38 -1.70
C THR A 393 -13.99 4.23 -2.25
N PHE A 394 -13.34 3.49 -1.39
CA PHE A 394 -12.66 2.24 -1.74
C PHE A 394 -13.59 1.09 -1.45
N THR A 395 -13.79 0.20 -2.41
CA THR A 395 -14.62 -0.99 -2.23
C THR A 395 -13.90 -2.23 -2.75
N SER A 396 -14.09 -3.35 -2.07
CA SER A 396 -13.63 -4.66 -2.52
C SER A 396 -14.83 -5.52 -2.87
N GLU A 397 -14.81 -6.13 -4.05
CA GLU A 397 -15.76 -7.16 -4.47
C GLU A 397 -15.20 -8.57 -4.26
N ALA A 398 -13.91 -8.67 -3.91
CA ALA A 398 -13.19 -9.92 -3.69
C ALA A 398 -13.19 -10.35 -2.22
N GLU A 399 -12.88 -11.62 -1.98
CA GLU A 399 -12.73 -12.17 -0.62
C GLU A 399 -11.37 -11.84 0.01
N ASN A 400 -10.57 -10.97 -0.63
CA ASN A 400 -9.21 -10.63 -0.21
C ASN A 400 -9.17 -9.30 0.54
N THR A 401 -8.24 -9.20 1.49
CA THR A 401 -7.93 -7.95 2.18
C THR A 401 -6.89 -7.17 1.39
N HIS A 402 -7.11 -5.87 1.17
CA HIS A 402 -6.19 -5.01 0.44
C HIS A 402 -5.77 -3.81 1.31
N PRO A 403 -4.47 -3.55 1.52
CA PRO A 403 -3.99 -2.26 2.01
C PRO A 403 -3.95 -1.29 0.82
N ILE A 404 -4.81 -0.27 0.84
CA ILE A 404 -4.92 0.70 -0.27
C ILE A 404 -4.07 1.91 0.04
N HIS A 405 -3.12 2.22 -0.84
CA HIS A 405 -2.22 3.36 -0.77
C HIS A 405 -2.52 4.39 -1.85
N VAL A 406 -2.43 5.67 -1.49
CA VAL A 406 -2.58 6.81 -2.41
C VAL A 406 -1.33 7.67 -2.36
N HIS A 407 -0.64 7.81 -3.50
CA HIS A 407 0.56 8.63 -3.62
C HIS A 407 0.26 10.14 -3.54
N GLY A 408 1.19 10.90 -3.02
CA GLY A 408 1.21 12.37 -3.09
C GLY A 408 0.25 13.10 -2.16
N VAL A 409 -0.53 12.38 -1.36
CA VAL A 409 -1.53 12.95 -0.44
C VAL A 409 -1.68 12.10 0.82
N GLN A 410 -2.15 12.74 1.88
CA GLN A 410 -2.69 12.03 3.05
C GLN A 410 -4.20 12.25 3.12
N PHE A 411 -4.92 11.29 3.66
CA PHE A 411 -6.37 11.30 3.79
C PHE A 411 -6.82 11.07 5.23
N GLN A 412 -8.08 11.40 5.52
CA GLN A 412 -8.75 11.06 6.77
C GLN A 412 -9.79 9.98 6.51
N VAL A 413 -9.77 8.91 7.28
CA VAL A 413 -10.80 7.87 7.21
C VAL A 413 -12.10 8.42 7.78
N LEU A 414 -13.13 8.45 6.96
CA LEU A 414 -14.46 8.93 7.34
C LEU A 414 -15.27 7.84 8.01
N ASP A 415 -15.36 6.69 7.36
CA ASP A 415 -16.05 5.51 7.87
C ASP A 415 -15.57 4.21 7.20
N ARG A 416 -15.96 3.08 7.81
CA ARG A 416 -15.82 1.72 7.30
C ARG A 416 -17.18 1.04 7.32
N ASP A 417 -17.74 0.73 6.18
CA ASP A 417 -19.09 0.13 6.05
C ASP A 417 -20.14 0.91 6.85
N GLY A 418 -20.01 2.26 6.91
CA GLY A 418 -20.85 3.15 7.68
C GLY A 418 -20.56 3.20 9.19
N ALA A 419 -19.56 2.45 9.68
CA ALA A 419 -19.12 2.51 11.08
C ALA A 419 -17.92 3.48 11.24
N ALA A 420 -17.72 4.00 12.43
CA ALA A 420 -16.56 4.86 12.74
C ALA A 420 -15.24 4.13 12.48
N PRO A 421 -14.18 4.85 12.06
CA PRO A 421 -12.84 4.29 11.91
C PRO A 421 -12.31 3.74 13.24
N GLN A 422 -11.31 2.85 13.15
CA GLN A 422 -10.64 2.34 14.34
C GLN A 422 -9.88 3.47 15.07
N PRO A 423 -9.67 3.38 16.39
CA PRO A 423 -8.99 4.44 17.13
C PRO A 423 -7.58 4.77 16.61
N GLU A 424 -6.84 3.76 16.15
CA GLU A 424 -5.51 3.92 15.55
C GLU A 424 -5.52 4.56 14.16
N GLU A 425 -6.68 4.66 13.52
CA GLU A 425 -6.85 5.31 12.21
C GLU A 425 -7.18 6.80 12.32
N ALA A 426 -7.25 7.33 13.53
CA ALA A 426 -7.49 8.76 13.75
C ALA A 426 -6.38 9.59 13.09
N GLY A 427 -6.75 10.72 12.49
CA GLY A 427 -5.79 11.64 11.88
C GLY A 427 -5.51 11.39 10.42
N TRP A 428 -4.26 11.56 10.02
CA TRP A 428 -3.82 11.52 8.63
C TRP A 428 -3.24 10.15 8.29
N LYS A 429 -3.76 9.50 7.27
CA LYS A 429 -3.25 8.24 6.75
C LYS A 429 -2.96 8.35 5.26
N ASP A 430 -2.14 7.45 4.75
CA ASP A 430 -1.91 7.26 3.31
C ASP A 430 -2.09 5.80 2.88
N VAL A 431 -2.25 4.90 3.84
CA VAL A 431 -2.65 3.50 3.62
C VAL A 431 -3.87 3.18 4.47
N VAL A 432 -4.81 2.44 3.92
CA VAL A 432 -5.97 1.96 4.68
C VAL A 432 -6.30 0.51 4.33
N ARG A 433 -6.55 -0.30 5.34
CA ARG A 433 -6.96 -1.69 5.17
C ARG A 433 -8.40 -1.76 4.64
N LEU A 434 -8.58 -2.25 3.43
CA LEU A 434 -9.88 -2.57 2.84
C LEU A 434 -10.18 -4.06 3.10
N THR A 435 -11.24 -4.33 3.86
CA THR A 435 -11.66 -5.69 4.21
C THR A 435 -12.35 -6.38 3.03
N PRO A 436 -12.41 -7.72 3.01
CA PRO A 436 -13.19 -8.46 2.02
C PRO A 436 -14.64 -7.96 1.94
N VAL A 437 -15.13 -7.74 0.72
CA VAL A 437 -16.51 -7.24 0.45
C VAL A 437 -16.85 -5.97 1.25
N GLY A 438 -15.83 -5.21 1.65
CA GLY A 438 -15.96 -4.03 2.50
C GLY A 438 -15.88 -2.73 1.72
N THR A 439 -16.23 -1.65 2.42
CA THR A 439 -16.15 -0.27 1.92
C THR A 439 -15.45 0.62 2.92
N VAL A 440 -14.57 1.49 2.43
CA VAL A 440 -13.92 2.53 3.24
C VAL A 440 -14.09 3.86 2.54
N ASN A 441 -14.66 4.83 3.24
CA ASN A 441 -14.76 6.20 2.76
C ASN A 441 -13.64 7.05 3.37
N VAL A 442 -12.95 7.82 2.54
CA VAL A 442 -11.88 8.73 2.95
C VAL A 442 -12.09 10.13 2.39
N LEU A 443 -11.60 11.13 3.12
CA LEU A 443 -11.57 12.53 2.67
C LEU A 443 -10.12 12.93 2.42
N LEU A 444 -9.84 13.49 1.24
CA LEU A 444 -8.51 13.88 0.82
C LEU A 444 -8.51 15.16 -0.01
N LYS A 445 -7.41 15.89 0.06
CA LYS A 445 -7.24 17.16 -0.64
C LYS A 445 -5.84 17.24 -1.24
N PHE A 446 -5.77 17.30 -2.57
CA PHE A 446 -4.51 17.44 -3.29
C PHE A 446 -4.11 18.91 -3.40
N ASP A 447 -3.45 19.44 -2.39
CA ASP A 447 -3.03 20.86 -2.36
C ASP A 447 -1.49 21.03 -2.20
N ALA A 448 -0.73 19.95 -2.20
CA ALA A 448 0.73 20.00 -2.14
C ALA A 448 1.37 20.10 -3.53
N TYR A 449 1.08 19.14 -4.40
CA TYR A 449 1.69 19.05 -5.73
C TYR A 449 0.69 18.60 -6.79
N GLN A 450 0.93 19.08 -8.02
CA GLN A 450 0.26 18.64 -9.23
C GLN A 450 1.09 17.59 -9.95
N GLY A 451 0.47 16.81 -10.85
CA GLY A 451 1.12 15.82 -11.70
C GLY A 451 0.49 14.44 -11.61
N LEU A 452 1.20 13.45 -12.13
CA LEU A 452 0.75 12.07 -12.22
C LEU A 452 1.10 11.32 -10.92
N PHE A 453 0.12 10.67 -10.32
CA PHE A 453 0.26 9.87 -9.11
C PHE A 453 -0.43 8.52 -9.26
N LEU A 454 -0.18 7.63 -8.30
CA LEU A 454 -0.75 6.27 -8.23
C LEU A 454 -1.71 6.13 -7.06
N ILE A 455 -2.72 5.27 -7.28
CA ILE A 455 -3.44 4.55 -6.25
C ILE A 455 -3.24 3.06 -6.49
N HIS A 456 -2.91 2.29 -5.45
CA HIS A 456 -2.67 0.87 -5.62
C HIS A 456 -2.88 0.07 -4.33
N CYS A 457 -3.03 -1.24 -4.47
CA CYS A 457 -2.92 -2.18 -3.36
C CYS A 457 -1.46 -2.28 -2.92
N HIS A 458 -1.18 -2.22 -1.62
CA HIS A 458 0.17 -2.34 -1.08
C HIS A 458 0.54 -3.76 -0.62
N LYS A 459 -0.22 -4.79 -1.01
CA LYS A 459 0.37 -6.11 -1.20
C LYS A 459 1.21 -6.02 -2.46
N LEU A 460 2.53 -6.13 -2.34
CA LEU A 460 3.44 -5.80 -3.43
C LEU A 460 3.28 -6.76 -4.62
N GLU A 461 2.94 -8.01 -4.37
CA GLU A 461 2.61 -8.99 -5.41
C GLU A 461 1.37 -8.56 -6.20
N HIS A 462 0.32 -8.02 -5.53
CA HIS A 462 -0.87 -7.51 -6.22
C HIS A 462 -0.54 -6.28 -7.06
N ALA A 463 0.30 -5.37 -6.56
CA ALA A 463 0.77 -4.20 -7.30
C ALA A 463 1.56 -4.63 -8.55
N ASP A 464 2.52 -5.55 -8.40
CA ASP A 464 3.33 -6.10 -9.51
C ASP A 464 2.47 -6.85 -10.55
N MET A 465 1.33 -7.41 -10.15
CA MET A 465 0.34 -8.01 -11.04
C MET A 465 -0.62 -7.01 -11.68
N GLY A 466 -0.52 -5.72 -11.38
CA GLY A 466 -1.29 -4.64 -12.01
C GLY A 466 -2.46 -4.07 -11.21
N MET A 467 -2.59 -4.35 -9.90
CA MET A 467 -3.61 -3.73 -9.03
C MET A 467 -3.22 -2.29 -8.69
N MET A 468 -3.09 -1.46 -9.70
CA MET A 468 -2.72 -0.05 -9.67
C MET A 468 -3.55 0.75 -10.66
N ALA A 469 -3.68 2.05 -10.42
CA ALA A 469 -4.30 2.99 -11.34
C ALA A 469 -3.60 4.36 -11.27
N ASN A 470 -3.57 5.07 -12.39
CA ASN A 470 -3.01 6.41 -12.49
C ASN A 470 -4.09 7.47 -12.25
N PHE A 471 -3.76 8.50 -11.51
CA PHE A 471 -4.57 9.72 -11.51
C PHE A 471 -3.69 10.96 -11.69
N MET A 472 -4.26 11.96 -12.39
CA MET A 472 -3.59 13.22 -12.70
C MET A 472 -4.18 14.34 -11.85
N VAL A 473 -3.37 14.99 -11.04
CA VAL A 473 -3.74 16.21 -10.31
C VAL A 473 -3.39 17.42 -11.16
N ASN A 474 -4.38 18.27 -11.49
CA ASN A 474 -4.16 19.50 -12.26
C ASN A 474 -5.20 20.57 -11.94
N GLN A 475 -4.98 21.80 -12.43
CA GLN A 475 -5.90 22.93 -12.15
C GLN A 475 -7.25 22.83 -12.88
N ASP A 476 -7.32 22.08 -14.00
CA ASP A 476 -8.45 22.09 -14.94
C ASP A 476 -9.25 20.77 -14.90
N GLY A 477 -9.41 20.17 -13.74
CA GLY A 477 -10.01 18.84 -13.54
C GLY A 477 -11.23 18.47 -14.40
N SER A 478 -11.91 19.45 -15.02
CA SER A 478 -13.08 19.22 -15.87
C SER A 478 -12.79 19.09 -17.38
N VAL A 479 -11.74 19.73 -17.89
CA VAL A 479 -11.46 19.79 -19.34
C VAL A 479 -10.73 18.53 -19.82
N ARG A 480 -10.09 17.79 -18.90
CA ARG A 480 -9.27 16.60 -19.24
C ARG A 480 -9.95 15.26 -18.93
N GLU A 481 -11.07 15.26 -18.21
CA GLU A 481 -11.91 14.05 -18.09
C GLU A 481 -12.40 13.59 -19.46
N GLU A 482 -12.83 14.50 -20.34
CA GLU A 482 -13.21 14.16 -21.72
C GLU A 482 -12.03 13.58 -22.50
N LYS A 483 -10.81 14.08 -22.32
CA LYS A 483 -9.62 13.54 -22.99
C LYS A 483 -9.18 12.19 -22.41
N ALA A 484 -9.28 11.99 -21.11
CA ALA A 484 -8.98 10.70 -20.47
C ALA A 484 -9.99 9.62 -20.88
N LEU A 485 -11.26 9.99 -20.94
CA LEU A 485 -12.31 9.12 -21.45
C LEU A 485 -12.05 8.78 -22.94
N ALA A 486 -11.62 9.76 -23.76
CA ALA A 486 -11.23 9.51 -25.16
C ALA A 486 -10.02 8.56 -25.27
N ASP A 487 -9.05 8.69 -24.37
CA ASP A 487 -7.87 7.81 -24.33
C ASP A 487 -8.19 6.40 -23.76
N SER A 488 -9.32 6.22 -23.08
CA SER A 488 -9.76 4.91 -22.55
C SER A 488 -10.49 4.05 -23.59
N VAL A 489 -10.84 4.59 -24.74
CA VAL A 489 -11.39 3.77 -25.83
C VAL A 489 -10.30 2.94 -26.47
N THR A 490 -10.45 1.62 -26.46
CA THR A 490 -9.54 0.71 -27.16
C THR A 490 -10.25 0.04 -28.34
N ILE A 491 -9.50 -0.21 -29.42
CA ILE A 491 -9.98 -0.87 -30.64
C ILE A 491 -9.05 -2.04 -30.90
N GLU A 492 -9.56 -3.28 -30.77
CA GLU A 492 -8.72 -4.49 -30.86
C GLU A 492 -9.39 -5.61 -31.66
N PRO A 493 -8.67 -6.17 -32.61
CA PRO A 493 -7.38 -5.78 -33.17
C PRO A 493 -7.45 -4.48 -33.98
N ASN A 494 -6.37 -3.68 -33.92
CA ASN A 494 -6.19 -2.50 -34.78
C ASN A 494 -4.68 -2.44 -35.19
N PRO A 495 -4.33 -2.82 -36.44
CA PRO A 495 -5.20 -3.01 -37.60
C PRO A 495 -6.17 -4.19 -37.51
N ALA A 496 -7.37 -3.99 -38.04
CA ALA A 496 -8.42 -4.99 -38.13
C ALA A 496 -8.43 -5.67 -39.50
N SER A 497 -8.73 -6.98 -39.57
CA SER A 497 -9.01 -7.69 -40.84
C SER A 497 -10.52 -7.77 -41.10
N ASP A 498 -11.21 -8.72 -40.48
CA ASP A 498 -12.63 -8.99 -40.71
C ASP A 498 -13.55 -8.41 -39.65
N HIS A 499 -13.02 -8.19 -38.46
CA HIS A 499 -13.73 -7.59 -37.33
C HIS A 499 -12.77 -6.94 -36.34
N THR A 500 -13.30 -6.05 -35.54
CA THR A 500 -12.62 -5.47 -34.37
C THR A 500 -13.62 -5.28 -33.24
N THR A 501 -13.14 -5.23 -32.02
CA THR A 501 -13.93 -4.91 -30.84
C THR A 501 -13.51 -3.55 -30.30
N ILE A 502 -14.49 -2.73 -30.04
CA ILE A 502 -14.31 -1.40 -29.47
C ILE A 502 -14.75 -1.46 -28.01
N TYR A 503 -13.85 -1.21 -27.09
CA TYR A 503 -14.13 -1.09 -25.66
C TYR A 503 -14.17 0.39 -25.32
N TYR A 504 -15.13 0.80 -24.50
CA TYR A 504 -15.32 2.19 -24.10
C TYR A 504 -15.96 2.25 -22.70
N PRO A 505 -15.79 3.37 -21.98
CA PRO A 505 -16.43 3.55 -20.67
C PRO A 505 -17.95 3.41 -20.77
N SER A 506 -18.59 3.00 -19.66
CA SER A 506 -20.04 2.90 -19.58
C SER A 506 -20.71 4.20 -20.02
N LEU A 507 -21.55 4.15 -21.05
CA LEU A 507 -22.23 5.32 -21.58
C LEU A 507 -23.27 5.84 -20.58
N PRO A 508 -23.22 7.12 -20.17
CA PRO A 508 -24.18 7.69 -19.22
C PRO A 508 -25.59 7.86 -19.82
N LYS A 509 -25.69 7.87 -21.14
CA LYS A 509 -26.93 7.95 -21.95
C LYS A 509 -26.73 7.23 -23.28
N ASP A 510 -27.82 7.10 -24.05
CA ASP A 510 -27.72 6.60 -25.43
C ASP A 510 -26.85 7.52 -26.28
N GLU A 511 -25.85 6.97 -26.95
CA GLU A 511 -24.91 7.71 -27.80
C GLU A 511 -24.84 7.13 -29.21
N MET A 512 -24.48 7.99 -30.18
CA MET A 512 -24.34 7.61 -31.57
C MET A 512 -22.90 7.25 -31.89
N LEU A 513 -22.67 5.99 -32.25
CA LEU A 513 -21.40 5.53 -32.81
C LEU A 513 -21.38 5.82 -34.31
N THR A 514 -20.31 6.45 -34.76
CA THR A 514 -20.10 6.69 -36.21
C THR A 514 -18.70 6.27 -36.62
N VAL A 515 -18.57 5.73 -37.83
CA VAL A 515 -17.30 5.48 -38.51
C VAL A 515 -17.35 6.15 -39.86
N VAL A 516 -16.32 6.93 -40.18
CA VAL A 516 -16.20 7.62 -41.48
C VAL A 516 -14.89 7.21 -42.17
N ASP A 517 -14.91 7.21 -43.51
CA ASP A 517 -13.71 7.02 -44.32
C ASP A 517 -12.82 8.28 -44.37
N GLU A 518 -11.66 8.22 -45.00
CA GLU A 518 -10.73 9.33 -45.18
C GLU A 518 -11.32 10.54 -45.92
N LYS A 519 -12.42 10.38 -46.63
CA LYS A 519 -13.14 11.44 -47.33
C LYS A 519 -14.28 12.04 -46.52
N GLY A 520 -14.50 11.52 -45.28
CA GLY A 520 -15.57 11.96 -44.39
C GLY A 520 -16.94 11.31 -44.69
N ASN A 521 -17.01 10.28 -45.54
CA ASN A 521 -18.28 9.59 -45.78
C ASN A 521 -18.56 8.60 -44.66
N PHE A 522 -19.80 8.56 -44.17
CA PHE A 522 -20.23 7.58 -43.18
C PHE A 522 -20.22 6.17 -43.71
N VAL A 523 -19.46 5.28 -43.09
CA VAL A 523 -19.46 3.83 -43.39
C VAL A 523 -20.23 3.04 -42.33
N LEU A 524 -20.44 3.63 -41.14
CA LEU A 524 -21.28 3.09 -40.08
C LEU A 524 -21.91 4.22 -39.28
N LYS A 525 -23.17 4.02 -38.88
CA LYS A 525 -23.86 4.86 -37.93
C LYS A 525 -24.83 4.02 -37.12
N GLU A 526 -24.60 3.89 -35.82
CA GLU A 526 -25.38 3.03 -34.97
C GLU A 526 -25.60 3.66 -33.60
N LYS A 527 -26.79 3.43 -33.01
CA LYS A 527 -27.14 3.96 -31.69
C LYS A 527 -26.82 2.91 -30.63
N LEU A 528 -25.92 3.24 -29.71
CA LEU A 528 -25.56 2.41 -28.56
C LEU A 528 -26.36 2.82 -27.32
N ALA A 529 -26.82 1.84 -26.57
CA ALA A 529 -27.64 2.07 -25.39
C ALA A 529 -26.79 2.58 -24.20
N ALA A 530 -27.40 3.36 -23.35
CA ALA A 530 -26.83 3.71 -22.04
C ALA A 530 -26.40 2.46 -21.26
N GLY A 531 -25.27 2.53 -20.58
CA GLY A 531 -24.68 1.40 -19.82
C GLY A 531 -23.90 0.40 -20.67
N SER A 532 -23.87 0.53 -22.02
CA SER A 532 -22.99 -0.31 -22.85
C SER A 532 -21.52 0.08 -22.67
N VAL A 533 -20.62 -0.91 -22.82
CA VAL A 533 -19.16 -0.76 -22.63
C VAL A 533 -18.34 -1.39 -23.75
N ILE A 534 -19.02 -2.05 -24.70
CA ILE A 534 -18.38 -2.83 -25.76
C ILE A 534 -19.24 -2.81 -27.05
N TYR A 535 -18.57 -2.71 -28.19
CA TYR A 535 -19.20 -2.85 -29.49
C TYR A 535 -18.32 -3.69 -30.42
N LYS A 536 -18.92 -4.72 -31.07
CA LYS A 536 -18.22 -5.55 -32.05
C LYS A 536 -18.53 -5.03 -33.45
N LEU A 537 -17.52 -4.50 -34.13
CA LEU A 537 -17.59 -3.95 -35.47
C LEU A 537 -17.13 -4.99 -36.50
N SER A 538 -17.98 -5.35 -37.44
CA SER A 538 -17.56 -6.10 -38.63
C SER A 538 -16.87 -5.16 -39.61
N THR A 539 -15.61 -5.41 -39.93
CA THR A 539 -14.82 -4.68 -40.91
C THR A 539 -14.73 -5.41 -42.26
N ALA A 540 -15.33 -6.60 -42.37
CA ALA A 540 -15.24 -7.46 -43.54
C ALA A 540 -15.71 -6.79 -44.86
N HIS A 541 -16.56 -5.78 -44.77
CA HIS A 541 -17.08 -5.03 -45.93
C HIS A 541 -16.32 -3.73 -46.22
N LEU A 542 -15.36 -3.34 -45.34
CA LEU A 542 -14.58 -2.13 -45.50
C LEU A 542 -13.33 -2.40 -46.35
N ALA A 543 -12.90 -1.45 -47.16
CA ALA A 543 -11.64 -1.53 -47.88
C ALA A 543 -10.44 -1.36 -46.89
N SER A 544 -9.26 -1.87 -47.28
CA SER A 544 -8.03 -1.53 -46.53
C SER A 544 -7.80 -0.02 -46.55
N GLY A 545 -7.56 0.58 -45.38
CA GLY A 545 -7.41 2.04 -45.23
C GLY A 545 -7.59 2.49 -43.80
N SER A 546 -7.53 3.80 -43.60
CA SER A 546 -7.75 4.46 -42.31
C SER A 546 -9.18 4.99 -42.23
N TYR A 547 -9.81 4.79 -41.09
CA TYR A 547 -11.15 5.25 -40.77
C TYR A 547 -11.13 6.02 -39.46
N HIS A 548 -12.08 6.96 -39.32
CA HIS A 548 -12.27 7.70 -38.07
C HIS A 548 -13.51 7.20 -37.34
N PHE A 549 -13.27 6.67 -36.16
CA PHE A 549 -14.30 6.27 -35.22
C PHE A 549 -14.67 7.45 -34.32
N SER A 550 -15.97 7.64 -34.04
CA SER A 550 -16.49 8.61 -33.08
C SER A 550 -17.64 8.03 -32.28
N LEU A 551 -17.63 8.24 -30.95
CA LEU A 551 -18.70 7.89 -30.03
C LEU A 551 -18.80 8.96 -28.95
N GLY A 552 -19.82 9.83 -29.01
CA GLY A 552 -19.91 11.03 -28.19
C GLY A 552 -18.68 11.94 -28.40
N SER A 553 -17.93 12.20 -27.33
CA SER A 553 -16.66 12.96 -27.38
C SER A 553 -15.44 12.10 -27.78
N PHE A 554 -15.59 10.78 -27.90
CA PHE A 554 -14.49 9.89 -28.23
C PHE A 554 -14.19 9.86 -29.72
N HIS A 555 -12.91 9.96 -30.07
CA HIS A 555 -12.43 9.91 -31.44
C HIS A 555 -11.16 9.06 -31.53
N LYS A 556 -11.14 8.05 -32.39
CA LYS A 556 -9.94 7.22 -32.63
C LYS A 556 -9.82 6.82 -34.09
N ALA A 557 -8.57 6.53 -34.49
CA ALA A 557 -8.30 5.93 -35.79
C ALA A 557 -8.57 4.42 -35.75
N LEU A 558 -9.28 3.91 -36.72
CA LEU A 558 -9.46 2.49 -37.01
C LEU A 558 -8.72 2.19 -38.31
N ILE A 559 -7.76 1.29 -38.29
CA ILE A 559 -7.03 0.84 -39.47
C ILE A 559 -7.57 -0.51 -39.88
N VAL A 560 -7.96 -0.64 -41.16
CA VAL A 560 -8.34 -1.91 -41.75
C VAL A 560 -7.21 -2.37 -42.67
N ALA A 561 -6.66 -3.57 -42.42
CA ALA A 561 -5.60 -4.18 -43.19
C ALA A 561 -5.97 -5.60 -43.55
N ARG A 562 -5.88 -5.93 -44.86
CA ARG A 562 -6.16 -7.26 -45.42
C ARG A 562 -4.99 -7.75 -46.24
#